data_999be7a74d32a086e216c8b16359ae4f
#
_entry.id   999be7a74d32a086e216c8b16359ae4f
#
_cell.length_a   1.000
_cell.length_b   1.000
_cell.length_c   1.000
_cell.angle_alpha   90.00
_cell.angle_beta   90.00
_cell.angle_gamma   90.00
#
_symmetry.space_group_name_H-M   'P 1'
#
loop_
_entity.id
_entity.type
_entity.pdbx_description
1 polymer ?
#
loop_
_entity_poly.entity_id
_entity_poly.type
_entity_poly.pdbx_seq_one_letter_code
_entity_poly.pdbx_strand_id
1 'polypeptide(L)'
;MAVTDQALAWTQLFGDLDRSGLALHFQIRRAIVTAIERGLFTAQARLPSTRQLATLLGVARNTVVNAYQQLIDEGFLVAHERSGIFLAPDLAVSQAPTAPGGRTIDWSERLALRPARLRQITKPRDWLDYPYPFLFGQFDPSLFPANDWRESVRAASGVSEINAWAGDLIDEDDPDLVDQLRLQVLPRRGIFASADEVMVTIGSQQALSLLIQLLVGRNTPAGVEDPCYPDTRNMLTLATDDLATLAIDRQGVMPDATFASRRVAFVTVGHQCPTTAVMPLERRRALLEAARRHDVVLVEDDYEADLALSDEIPALKSLDADGRVVYVGSFSKVLAPGLRVGYVVAPRAVIAELRVLRRLMLRHPPSNNQRATAMFVALGHYRTHLRRTASVLEERASRIAGLLPRLMPRFSWRRDPGATSFWMKGPAGLDARDLSLRARARGVLIEPGDIFFADPDAGRACFRLGFASIRTDRIEAGLTHLSELIGPAGAPLSQRMAEQV
;
A
#
# COMPACT_ATOMS: atom_id res chain seq x y z
N MET A 1 20.85 30.38 -41.67
CA MET A 1 19.64 29.57 -41.33
C MET A 1 19.87 28.46 -40.30
N ALA A 2 21.10 28.13 -39.93
CA ALA A 2 21.38 27.01 -39.01
C ALA A 2 21.27 27.32 -37.48
N VAL A 3 21.22 28.57 -37.06
CA VAL A 3 21.25 28.96 -35.65
C VAL A 3 19.82 28.97 -35.02
N THR A 4 18.81 29.20 -35.85
CA THR A 4 17.40 29.28 -35.40
C THR A 4 16.79 27.91 -35.16
N ASP A 5 17.14 26.90 -35.93
CA ASP A 5 16.67 25.52 -35.79
C ASP A 5 17.23 24.82 -34.54
N GLN A 6 18.51 25.11 -34.21
CA GLN A 6 19.14 24.56 -33.02
C GLN A 6 18.54 25.12 -31.71
N ALA A 7 18.19 26.41 -31.68
CA ALA A 7 17.57 27.04 -30.52
C ALA A 7 16.16 26.51 -30.28
N LEU A 8 15.36 26.28 -31.32
CA LEU A 8 14.01 25.66 -31.21
C LEU A 8 14.07 24.22 -30.67
N ALA A 9 15.06 23.43 -31.12
CA ALA A 9 15.25 22.06 -30.65
C ALA A 9 15.58 22.01 -29.14
N TRP A 10 16.38 22.92 -28.64
CA TRP A 10 16.71 23.02 -27.22
C TRP A 10 15.51 23.46 -26.38
N THR A 11 14.72 24.43 -26.85
CA THR A 11 13.49 24.87 -26.13
C THR A 11 12.45 23.74 -26.03
N GLN A 12 12.30 22.95 -27.08
CA GLN A 12 11.42 21.78 -27.08
C GLN A 12 11.91 20.65 -26.17
N LEU A 13 13.25 20.48 -26.04
CA LEU A 13 13.85 19.47 -25.19
C LEU A 13 13.58 19.71 -23.69
N PHE A 14 13.62 20.97 -23.26
CA PHE A 14 13.48 21.31 -21.86
C PHE A 14 12.03 21.55 -21.41
N GLY A 15 11.09 21.78 -22.34
CA GLY A 15 9.70 22.13 -22.01
C GLY A 15 9.61 23.31 -21.05
N ASP A 16 8.50 23.40 -20.33
CA ASP A 16 8.34 24.40 -19.26
C ASP A 16 8.99 23.88 -17.96
N LEU A 17 10.03 24.58 -17.49
CA LEU A 17 10.67 24.29 -16.21
C LEU A 17 9.73 24.67 -15.05
N ASP A 18 9.44 23.72 -14.18
CA ASP A 18 8.63 23.95 -12.99
C ASP A 18 9.43 24.71 -11.91
N ARG A 19 9.05 25.96 -11.66
CA ARG A 19 9.71 26.83 -10.68
C ARG A 19 9.26 26.56 -9.23
N SER A 20 8.19 25.76 -9.04
CA SER A 20 7.64 25.40 -7.73
C SER A 20 8.09 24.02 -7.25
N GLY A 21 8.67 23.21 -8.13
CA GLY A 21 9.08 21.84 -7.87
C GLY A 21 10.55 21.67 -7.50
N LEU A 22 11.20 20.64 -8.06
CA LEU A 22 12.61 20.37 -7.88
C LEU A 22 13.50 21.53 -8.33
N ALA A 23 14.65 21.73 -7.66
CA ALA A 23 15.58 22.79 -8.04
C ALA A 23 15.93 22.73 -9.53
N LEU A 24 15.92 23.89 -10.22
CA LEU A 24 16.01 24.00 -11.68
C LEU A 24 17.25 23.32 -12.28
N HIS A 25 18.39 23.28 -11.58
CA HIS A 25 19.59 22.59 -12.07
C HIS A 25 19.37 21.06 -12.17
N PHE A 26 18.58 20.45 -11.29
CA PHE A 26 18.22 19.03 -11.41
C PHE A 26 17.29 18.77 -12.59
N GLN A 27 16.37 19.69 -12.88
CA GLN A 27 15.47 19.55 -14.03
C GLN A 27 16.24 19.64 -15.33
N ILE A 28 17.17 20.60 -15.45
CA ILE A 28 18.06 20.76 -16.61
C ILE A 28 18.92 19.50 -16.79
N ARG A 29 19.55 19.01 -15.73
CA ARG A 29 20.33 17.77 -15.75
C ARG A 29 19.49 16.60 -16.26
N ARG A 30 18.31 16.39 -15.68
CA ARG A 30 17.40 15.30 -16.04
C ARG A 30 16.97 15.36 -17.52
N ALA A 31 16.67 16.55 -18.03
CA ALA A 31 16.29 16.73 -19.43
C ALA A 31 17.43 16.34 -20.38
N ILE A 32 18.68 16.74 -20.07
CA ILE A 32 19.85 16.36 -20.87
C ILE A 32 20.10 14.85 -20.82
N VAL A 33 20.06 14.22 -19.65
CA VAL A 33 20.22 12.76 -19.52
C VAL A 33 19.14 12.02 -20.32
N THR A 34 17.88 12.43 -20.20
CA THR A 34 16.78 11.83 -20.98
C THR A 34 16.97 11.98 -22.48
N ALA A 35 17.53 13.10 -22.93
CA ALA A 35 17.81 13.31 -24.35
C ALA A 35 18.96 12.43 -24.84
N ILE A 36 19.99 12.21 -24.01
CA ILE A 36 21.07 11.27 -24.26
C ILE A 36 20.51 9.84 -24.39
N GLU A 37 19.71 9.38 -23.41
CA GLU A 37 19.08 8.06 -23.39
C GLU A 37 18.19 7.81 -24.61
N ARG A 38 17.52 8.85 -25.11
CA ARG A 38 16.67 8.79 -26.31
C ARG A 38 17.46 8.88 -27.62
N GLY A 39 18.77 8.98 -27.55
CA GLY A 39 19.64 9.11 -28.75
C GLY A 39 19.43 10.39 -29.56
N LEU A 40 18.96 11.47 -28.91
CA LEU A 40 18.71 12.76 -29.59
C LEU A 40 19.98 13.52 -29.89
N PHE A 41 21.12 13.10 -29.37
CA PHE A 41 22.44 13.68 -29.64
C PHE A 41 23.27 12.78 -30.53
N THR A 42 24.00 13.40 -31.47
CA THR A 42 25.05 12.69 -32.18
C THR A 42 26.27 12.50 -31.28
N ALA A 43 27.10 11.49 -31.57
CA ALA A 43 28.34 11.27 -30.85
C ALA A 43 29.18 12.56 -30.82
N GLN A 44 29.70 12.92 -29.64
CA GLN A 44 30.46 14.15 -29.39
C GLN A 44 29.69 15.46 -29.72
N ALA A 45 28.36 15.43 -29.63
CA ALA A 45 27.56 16.64 -29.84
C ALA A 45 28.02 17.77 -28.91
N ARG A 46 28.20 18.97 -29.48
CA ARG A 46 28.52 20.17 -28.70
C ARG A 46 27.27 20.74 -28.07
N LEU A 47 27.31 20.95 -26.78
CA LEU A 47 26.20 21.57 -26.02
C LEU A 47 26.32 23.12 -26.10
N PRO A 48 25.18 23.84 -25.91
CA PRO A 48 25.22 25.30 -25.78
C PRO A 48 26.11 25.73 -24.62
N SER A 49 26.77 26.88 -24.76
CA SER A 49 27.52 27.44 -23.62
C SER A 49 26.55 27.73 -22.43
N THR A 50 27.09 27.74 -21.22
CA THR A 50 26.29 28.04 -20.02
C THR A 50 25.53 29.36 -20.09
N ARG A 51 26.07 30.36 -20.79
CA ARG A 51 25.39 31.64 -21.04
C ARG A 51 24.23 31.49 -22.03
N GLN A 52 24.48 30.81 -23.15
CA GLN A 52 23.47 30.58 -24.18
C GLN A 52 22.28 29.78 -23.62
N LEU A 53 22.56 28.69 -22.91
CA LEU A 53 21.50 27.86 -22.34
C LEU A 53 20.75 28.62 -21.24
N ALA A 54 21.40 29.38 -20.38
CA ALA A 54 20.77 30.21 -19.36
C ALA A 54 19.81 31.25 -19.97
N THR A 55 20.24 31.92 -21.05
CA THR A 55 19.38 32.87 -21.76
C THR A 55 18.17 32.18 -22.40
N LEU A 56 18.40 31.02 -23.03
CA LEU A 56 17.35 30.23 -23.70
C LEU A 56 16.27 29.75 -22.73
N LEU A 57 16.66 29.32 -21.54
CA LEU A 57 15.76 28.78 -20.51
C LEU A 57 15.22 29.83 -19.53
N GLY A 58 15.66 31.09 -19.62
CA GLY A 58 15.25 32.14 -18.69
C GLY A 58 15.66 31.89 -17.25
N VAL A 59 16.83 31.24 -17.02
CA VAL A 59 17.36 30.90 -15.70
C VAL A 59 18.69 31.61 -15.41
N ALA A 60 19.07 31.62 -14.12
CA ALA A 60 20.37 32.16 -13.73
C ALA A 60 21.52 31.32 -14.33
N ARG A 61 22.62 31.96 -14.79
CA ARG A 61 23.78 31.25 -15.34
C ARG A 61 24.34 30.19 -14.40
N ASN A 62 24.36 30.48 -13.08
CA ASN A 62 24.86 29.52 -12.08
C ASN A 62 24.02 28.25 -12.01
N THR A 63 22.73 28.31 -12.30
CA THR A 63 21.85 27.13 -12.38
C THR A 63 22.32 26.17 -13.48
N VAL A 64 22.68 26.71 -14.65
CA VAL A 64 23.20 25.90 -15.75
C VAL A 64 24.62 25.41 -15.46
N VAL A 65 25.46 26.25 -14.84
CA VAL A 65 26.83 25.86 -14.42
C VAL A 65 26.76 24.66 -13.49
N ASN A 66 25.90 24.69 -12.49
CA ASN A 66 25.73 23.58 -11.55
C ASN A 66 25.21 22.29 -12.24
N ALA A 67 24.25 22.42 -13.16
CA ALA A 67 23.76 21.28 -13.93
C ALA A 67 24.85 20.65 -14.80
N TYR A 68 25.65 21.49 -15.48
CA TYR A 68 26.72 21.01 -16.35
C TYR A 68 27.87 20.41 -15.54
N GLN A 69 28.23 21.00 -14.40
CA GLN A 69 29.27 20.46 -13.52
C GLN A 69 28.89 19.06 -13.03
N GLN A 70 27.64 18.87 -12.56
CA GLN A 70 27.15 17.55 -12.17
C GLN A 70 27.22 16.54 -13.32
N LEU A 71 26.84 16.95 -14.54
CA LEU A 71 26.91 16.07 -15.71
C LEU A 71 28.37 15.74 -16.11
N ILE A 72 29.32 16.64 -15.86
CA ILE A 72 30.75 16.38 -16.06
C ILE A 72 31.27 15.42 -14.99
N ASP A 73 30.94 15.65 -13.72
CA ASP A 73 31.32 14.80 -12.59
C ASP A 73 30.78 13.37 -12.74
N GLU A 74 29.58 13.24 -13.32
CA GLU A 74 28.93 11.97 -13.62
C GLU A 74 29.40 11.32 -14.94
N GLY A 75 30.28 11.96 -15.69
CA GLY A 75 30.83 11.43 -16.95
C GLY A 75 29.92 11.53 -18.17
N PHE A 76 28.79 12.26 -18.09
CA PHE A 76 27.93 12.51 -19.26
C PHE A 76 28.48 13.56 -20.22
N LEU A 77 29.21 14.53 -19.68
CA LEU A 77 29.78 15.62 -20.45
C LEU A 77 31.29 15.72 -20.22
N VAL A 78 31.98 16.27 -21.21
CA VAL A 78 33.43 16.61 -21.17
C VAL A 78 33.60 18.06 -21.51
N ALA A 79 34.35 18.79 -20.69
CA ALA A 79 34.74 20.16 -20.97
C ALA A 79 36.12 20.18 -21.68
N HIS A 80 36.17 20.76 -22.86
CA HIS A 80 37.45 21.03 -23.58
C HIS A 80 37.81 22.50 -23.45
N GLU A 81 39.00 22.78 -22.96
CA GLU A 81 39.49 24.16 -22.85
C GLU A 81 39.36 24.89 -24.18
N ARG A 82 38.79 26.10 -24.16
CA ARG A 82 38.53 26.98 -25.31
C ARG A 82 37.62 26.44 -26.42
N SER A 83 37.20 25.16 -26.36
CA SER A 83 36.36 24.53 -27.38
C SER A 83 34.88 24.37 -26.95
N GLY A 84 34.61 24.30 -25.65
CA GLY A 84 33.26 24.19 -25.12
C GLY A 84 32.97 22.89 -24.37
N ILE A 85 31.69 22.57 -24.21
CA ILE A 85 31.21 21.38 -23.50
C ILE A 85 30.60 20.43 -24.53
N PHE A 86 31.00 19.17 -24.46
CA PHE A 86 30.63 18.11 -25.40
C PHE A 86 30.08 16.91 -24.68
N LEU A 87 29.28 16.10 -25.38
CA LEU A 87 28.90 14.78 -24.93
C LEU A 87 30.16 13.91 -24.78
N ALA A 88 30.25 13.15 -23.69
CA ALA A 88 31.38 12.25 -23.45
C ALA A 88 31.47 11.18 -24.57
N PRO A 89 32.67 10.90 -25.09
CA PRO A 89 32.83 9.99 -26.24
C PRO A 89 32.38 8.56 -25.97
N ASP A 90 32.46 8.11 -24.71
CA ASP A 90 32.10 6.76 -24.30
C ASP A 90 30.59 6.58 -24.10
N LEU A 91 29.83 7.68 -24.15
CA LEU A 91 28.36 7.66 -24.19
C LEU A 91 27.83 7.47 -25.62
N ALA A 92 28.55 6.77 -26.49
CA ALA A 92 27.91 6.23 -27.68
C ALA A 92 26.73 5.41 -27.19
N VAL A 93 25.51 5.99 -27.32
CA VAL A 93 24.27 5.30 -27.08
C VAL A 93 24.37 3.99 -27.84
N SER A 94 24.69 2.93 -27.12
CA SER A 94 24.52 1.60 -27.65
C SER A 94 23.03 1.55 -28.01
N GLN A 95 22.73 1.82 -29.29
CA GLN A 95 21.47 1.30 -29.83
C GLN A 95 21.53 -0.16 -29.44
N ALA A 96 20.66 -0.54 -28.50
CA ALA A 96 20.56 -1.94 -28.10
C ALA A 96 20.61 -2.72 -29.40
N PRO A 97 21.60 -3.62 -29.60
CA PRO A 97 21.74 -4.28 -30.88
C PRO A 97 20.38 -4.87 -31.19
N THR A 98 19.78 -4.44 -32.29
CA THR A 98 18.64 -5.12 -32.88
C THR A 98 19.15 -6.53 -33.11
N ALA A 99 18.79 -7.44 -32.21
CA ALA A 99 19.27 -8.81 -32.25
C ALA A 99 18.98 -9.35 -33.65
N PRO A 100 19.97 -9.81 -34.40
CA PRO A 100 19.71 -10.39 -35.70
C PRO A 100 18.76 -11.55 -35.51
N GLY A 101 17.57 -11.50 -36.10
CA GLY A 101 16.56 -12.53 -36.32
C GLY A 101 16.60 -13.87 -35.57
N GLY A 102 16.94 -13.83 -34.28
CA GLY A 102 16.90 -14.99 -33.40
C GLY A 102 15.45 -15.29 -33.00
N ARG A 103 15.08 -16.54 -32.94
CA ARG A 103 13.79 -17.00 -32.41
C ARG A 103 13.60 -16.39 -31.02
N THR A 104 12.70 -15.43 -30.88
CA THR A 104 12.30 -14.90 -29.56
C THR A 104 11.73 -16.04 -28.73
N ILE A 105 12.21 -16.18 -27.50
CA ILE A 105 11.68 -17.17 -26.56
C ILE A 105 10.24 -16.78 -26.24
N ASP A 106 9.31 -17.72 -26.37
CA ASP A 106 7.95 -17.54 -25.83
C ASP A 106 8.00 -17.75 -24.30
N TRP A 107 8.06 -16.65 -23.58
CA TRP A 107 8.05 -16.64 -22.13
C TRP A 107 6.76 -17.20 -21.56
N SER A 108 5.63 -17.17 -22.30
CA SER A 108 4.35 -17.70 -21.84
C SER A 108 4.41 -19.22 -21.58
N GLU A 109 5.26 -19.94 -22.31
CA GLU A 109 5.48 -21.37 -22.14
C GLU A 109 6.47 -21.70 -21.00
N ARG A 110 7.27 -20.71 -20.57
CA ARG A 110 8.34 -20.90 -19.57
C ARG A 110 7.93 -20.51 -18.16
N LEU A 111 6.89 -19.69 -18.02
CA LEU A 111 6.43 -19.22 -16.72
C LEU A 111 5.68 -20.34 -15.98
N ALA A 112 6.23 -20.80 -14.86
CA ALA A 112 5.59 -21.77 -13.95
C ALA A 112 4.34 -21.19 -13.27
N LEU A 113 4.34 -19.86 -13.00
CA LEU A 113 3.22 -19.16 -12.38
C LEU A 113 2.82 -17.97 -13.25
N ARG A 114 1.53 -17.60 -13.22
CA ARG A 114 0.99 -16.45 -13.96
C ARG A 114 0.19 -15.51 -13.04
N PRO A 115 0.84 -14.87 -12.05
CA PRO A 115 0.16 -14.03 -11.05
C PRO A 115 -0.59 -12.84 -11.67
N ALA A 116 -0.15 -12.33 -12.82
CA ALA A 116 -0.82 -11.25 -13.55
C ALA A 116 -2.26 -11.57 -14.00
N ARG A 117 -2.65 -12.85 -14.00
CA ARG A 117 -4.03 -13.29 -14.30
C ARG A 117 -4.95 -13.23 -13.08
N LEU A 118 -4.40 -13.10 -11.88
CA LEU A 118 -5.17 -13.01 -10.65
C LEU A 118 -5.84 -11.63 -10.56
N ARG A 119 -7.05 -11.61 -10.04
CA ARG A 119 -7.77 -10.35 -9.80
C ARG A 119 -7.11 -9.60 -8.65
N GLN A 120 -6.79 -8.33 -8.85
CA GLN A 120 -6.09 -7.49 -7.90
C GLN A 120 -6.84 -6.18 -7.66
N ILE A 121 -6.72 -5.63 -6.46
CA ILE A 121 -7.20 -4.27 -6.18
C ILE A 121 -6.32 -3.29 -6.98
N THR A 122 -6.95 -2.49 -7.82
CA THR A 122 -6.29 -1.45 -8.59
C THR A 122 -6.65 -0.08 -8.07
N LYS A 123 -5.65 0.78 -7.89
CA LYS A 123 -5.83 2.18 -7.49
C LYS A 123 -5.09 3.06 -8.49
N PRO A 124 -5.66 4.20 -8.90
CA PRO A 124 -4.96 5.16 -9.73
C PRO A 124 -3.67 5.61 -9.04
N ARG A 125 -2.55 5.70 -9.79
CA ARG A 125 -1.28 6.20 -9.22
C ARG A 125 -1.36 7.68 -8.85
N ASP A 126 -2.17 8.42 -9.58
CA ASP A 126 -2.51 9.83 -9.44
C ASP A 126 -3.71 10.09 -8.53
N TRP A 127 -3.99 9.17 -7.59
CA TRP A 127 -5.19 9.26 -6.73
C TRP A 127 -5.26 10.56 -5.90
N LEU A 128 -4.13 11.19 -5.61
CA LEU A 128 -4.05 12.47 -4.90
C LEU A 128 -4.60 13.65 -5.72
N ASP A 129 -4.63 13.53 -7.05
CA ASP A 129 -5.15 14.56 -7.95
C ASP A 129 -6.68 14.54 -8.00
N TYR A 130 -7.30 13.48 -7.48
CA TYR A 130 -8.75 13.38 -7.42
C TYR A 130 -9.31 14.12 -6.21
N PRO A 131 -10.34 14.96 -6.39
CA PRO A 131 -10.89 15.78 -5.30
C PRO A 131 -11.61 14.94 -4.22
N TYR A 132 -12.14 13.75 -4.56
CA TYR A 132 -12.96 12.93 -3.68
C TYR A 132 -12.48 11.47 -3.63
N PRO A 133 -11.28 11.19 -3.06
CA PRO A 133 -10.71 9.84 -3.02
C PRO A 133 -11.26 9.04 -1.83
N PHE A 134 -12.39 8.34 -1.99
CA PHE A 134 -12.89 7.40 -0.97
C PHE A 134 -12.18 6.05 -1.08
N LEU A 135 -10.86 6.05 -0.91
CA LEU A 135 -10.02 4.88 -1.04
C LEU A 135 -9.61 4.33 0.33
N PHE A 136 -9.68 3.02 0.47
CA PHE A 136 -9.15 2.33 1.63
C PHE A 136 -7.63 2.12 1.52
N GLY A 137 -6.93 2.16 2.65
CA GLY A 137 -5.50 1.88 2.72
C GLY A 137 -4.60 2.96 2.14
N GLN A 138 -5.14 4.10 1.77
CA GLN A 138 -4.46 5.37 1.56
C GLN A 138 -4.73 6.28 2.74
N PHE A 139 -3.96 7.35 2.90
CA PHE A 139 -4.10 8.28 4.02
C PHE A 139 -4.12 9.73 3.49
N ASP A 140 -4.76 10.59 4.26
CA ASP A 140 -4.70 12.04 4.04
C ASP A 140 -3.31 12.54 4.44
N PRO A 141 -2.51 13.08 3.50
CA PRO A 141 -1.16 13.57 3.82
C PRO A 141 -1.13 14.64 4.91
N SER A 142 -2.23 15.38 5.11
CA SER A 142 -2.32 16.39 6.16
C SER A 142 -2.36 15.81 7.59
N LEU A 143 -2.68 14.53 7.72
CA LEU A 143 -2.68 13.82 9.01
C LEU A 143 -1.31 13.24 9.36
N PHE A 144 -0.39 13.15 8.39
CA PHE A 144 0.94 12.59 8.67
C PHE A 144 1.71 13.47 9.67
N PRO A 145 2.26 12.91 10.75
CA PRO A 145 2.93 13.66 11.81
C PRO A 145 4.35 14.06 11.38
N ALA A 146 4.47 14.93 10.36
CA ALA A 146 5.73 15.20 9.68
C ALA A 146 6.85 15.74 10.61
N ASN A 147 6.51 16.54 11.63
CA ASN A 147 7.49 17.06 12.56
C ASN A 147 7.99 15.98 13.52
N ASP A 148 7.07 15.20 14.08
CA ASP A 148 7.38 14.10 15.00
C ASP A 148 8.17 13.00 14.27
N TRP A 149 7.83 12.73 13.00
CA TRP A 149 8.59 11.81 12.17
C TRP A 149 10.00 12.32 11.86
N ARG A 150 10.17 13.62 11.54
CA ARG A 150 11.50 14.22 11.33
C ARG A 150 12.35 14.15 12.60
N GLU A 151 11.77 14.38 13.77
CA GLU A 151 12.45 14.23 15.05
C GLU A 151 12.94 12.80 15.25
N SER A 152 12.08 11.82 15.01
CA SER A 152 12.40 10.39 15.11
C SER A 152 13.53 9.99 14.16
N VAL A 153 13.48 10.45 12.90
CA VAL A 153 14.54 10.21 11.91
C VAL A 153 15.85 10.87 12.32
N ARG A 154 15.83 12.09 12.86
CA ARG A 154 17.03 12.76 13.39
C ARG A 154 17.63 11.98 14.56
N ALA A 155 16.79 11.52 15.50
CA ALA A 155 17.23 10.69 16.61
C ALA A 155 17.89 9.40 16.08
N ALA A 156 17.27 8.70 15.13
CA ALA A 156 17.83 7.51 14.51
C ALA A 156 19.09 7.75 13.66
N SER A 157 19.43 9.00 13.35
CA SER A 157 20.59 9.39 12.54
C SER A 157 21.78 9.87 13.37
N GLY A 158 21.74 9.76 14.71
CA GLY A 158 22.90 10.00 15.57
C GLY A 158 24.03 8.98 15.31
N VAL A 159 25.29 9.34 15.56
CA VAL A 159 26.44 8.49 15.26
C VAL A 159 26.34 7.12 15.96
N SER A 160 25.93 7.09 17.23
CA SER A 160 25.70 5.85 17.99
C SER A 160 24.64 4.97 17.35
N GLU A 161 23.54 5.60 16.90
CA GLU A 161 22.41 4.89 16.28
C GLU A 161 22.80 4.33 14.90
N ILE A 162 23.53 5.13 14.10
CA ILE A 162 24.05 4.65 12.82
C ILE A 162 24.94 3.43 13.01
N ASN A 163 25.83 3.45 13.99
CA ASN A 163 26.68 2.29 14.29
C ASN A 163 25.87 1.05 14.70
N ALA A 164 24.70 1.23 15.32
CA ALA A 164 23.83 0.12 15.71
C ALA A 164 23.07 -0.49 14.52
N TRP A 165 22.57 0.34 13.59
CA TRP A 165 21.70 -0.16 12.51
C TRP A 165 22.39 -0.28 11.12
N ALA A 166 23.62 0.27 10.94
CA ALA A 166 24.29 0.23 9.63
C ALA A 166 24.91 -1.14 9.31
N GLY A 167 25.08 -2.02 10.29
CA GLY A 167 25.57 -3.38 10.10
C GLY A 167 24.52 -4.28 9.45
N ASP A 168 24.99 -5.39 8.85
CA ASP A 168 24.12 -6.45 8.40
C ASP A 168 23.63 -7.26 9.61
N LEU A 169 22.35 -7.17 9.91
CA LEU A 169 21.71 -7.92 10.99
C LEU A 169 21.47 -9.39 10.66
N ILE A 170 21.81 -9.81 9.43
CA ILE A 170 21.67 -11.16 8.88
C ILE A 170 20.19 -11.59 8.81
N ASP A 171 19.60 -12.05 9.90
CA ASP A 171 18.20 -12.46 10.02
C ASP A 171 17.50 -11.89 11.26
N GLU A 172 18.21 -11.06 12.01
CA GLU A 172 17.66 -10.39 13.18
C GLU A 172 16.91 -9.11 12.81
N ASP A 173 16.22 -8.56 13.79
CA ASP A 173 15.49 -7.29 13.72
C ASP A 173 16.18 -6.26 14.60
N ASP A 174 15.85 -4.99 14.40
CA ASP A 174 16.27 -3.92 15.32
C ASP A 174 15.73 -4.20 16.72
N PRO A 175 16.60 -4.38 17.74
CA PRO A 175 16.17 -4.78 19.07
C PRO A 175 15.30 -3.72 19.75
N ASP A 176 15.56 -2.42 19.48
CA ASP A 176 14.75 -1.34 20.06
C ASP A 176 13.33 -1.36 19.48
N LEU A 177 13.17 -1.66 18.16
CA LEU A 177 11.83 -1.79 17.60
C LEU A 177 11.10 -3.00 18.20
N VAL A 178 11.76 -4.13 18.35
CA VAL A 178 11.17 -5.32 19.00
C VAL A 178 10.73 -4.98 20.42
N ASP A 179 11.53 -4.27 21.18
CA ASP A 179 11.18 -3.85 22.54
C ASP A 179 10.02 -2.86 22.57
N GLN A 180 9.99 -1.87 21.67
CA GLN A 180 8.85 -0.96 21.58
C GLN A 180 7.56 -1.68 21.18
N LEU A 181 7.63 -2.66 20.28
CA LEU A 181 6.48 -3.51 19.94
C LEU A 181 5.96 -4.23 21.20
N ARG A 182 6.82 -4.90 21.93
CA ARG A 182 6.47 -5.71 23.10
C ARG A 182 5.95 -4.87 24.27
N LEU A 183 6.54 -3.70 24.49
CA LEU A 183 6.25 -2.88 25.68
C LEU A 183 5.13 -1.86 25.45
N GLN A 184 4.90 -1.40 24.22
CA GLN A 184 4.00 -0.30 23.95
C GLN A 184 2.88 -0.57 22.94
N VAL A 185 3.12 -1.45 21.96
CA VAL A 185 2.15 -1.72 20.89
C VAL A 185 1.30 -2.95 21.22
N LEU A 186 1.93 -4.11 21.43
CA LEU A 186 1.25 -5.38 21.68
C LEU A 186 0.36 -5.41 22.92
N PRO A 187 0.75 -4.79 24.08
CA PRO A 187 -0.10 -4.78 25.26
C PRO A 187 -1.46 -4.12 25.06
N ARG A 188 -1.58 -3.17 24.13
CA ARG A 188 -2.85 -2.56 23.76
C ARG A 188 -3.85 -3.55 23.15
N ARG A 189 -3.33 -4.64 22.60
CA ARG A 189 -4.11 -5.74 22.03
C ARG A 189 -4.25 -6.93 22.99
N GLY A 190 -3.77 -6.76 24.23
CA GLY A 190 -3.76 -7.83 25.24
C GLY A 190 -2.69 -8.90 24.95
N ILE A 191 -1.74 -8.64 24.06
CA ILE A 191 -0.70 -9.60 23.68
C ILE A 191 0.57 -9.31 24.46
N PHE A 192 1.12 -10.34 25.12
CA PHE A 192 2.38 -10.31 25.83
C PHE A 192 3.29 -11.38 25.21
N ALA A 193 4.41 -10.95 24.63
CA ALA A 193 5.31 -11.84 23.90
C ALA A 193 6.76 -11.60 24.33
N SER A 194 7.60 -12.65 24.28
CA SER A 194 9.06 -12.52 24.40
C SER A 194 9.68 -12.02 23.09
N ALA A 195 10.93 -11.57 23.11
CA ALA A 195 11.58 -11.01 21.91
C ALA A 195 11.70 -12.05 20.77
N ASP A 196 11.88 -13.31 21.12
CA ASP A 196 11.99 -14.42 20.18
C ASP A 196 10.64 -14.96 19.66
N GLU A 197 9.53 -14.40 20.11
CA GLU A 197 8.19 -14.60 19.57
C GLU A 197 7.75 -13.48 18.63
N VAL A 198 8.59 -12.47 18.39
CA VAL A 198 8.30 -11.32 17.51
C VAL A 198 9.28 -11.27 16.35
N MET A 199 8.78 -11.03 15.14
CA MET A 199 9.59 -10.80 13.94
C MET A 199 9.06 -9.62 13.15
N VAL A 200 9.94 -8.68 12.77
CA VAL A 200 9.60 -7.53 11.92
C VAL A 200 9.53 -7.94 10.45
N THR A 201 8.60 -7.36 9.71
CA THR A 201 8.39 -7.62 8.28
C THR A 201 8.24 -6.33 7.47
N ILE A 202 8.35 -6.43 6.14
CA ILE A 202 8.04 -5.30 5.23
C ILE A 202 6.50 -5.20 5.07
N GLY A 203 5.82 -4.77 6.14
CA GLY A 203 4.37 -4.70 6.26
C GLY A 203 3.70 -6.07 6.35
N SER A 204 2.39 -6.09 6.62
CA SER A 204 1.58 -7.31 6.74
C SER A 204 1.56 -8.16 5.48
N GLN A 205 1.71 -7.57 4.30
CA GLN A 205 1.76 -8.30 3.03
C GLN A 205 2.90 -9.33 2.99
N GLN A 206 4.10 -8.96 3.43
CA GLN A 206 5.21 -9.92 3.54
C GLN A 206 4.96 -10.93 4.63
N ALA A 207 4.42 -10.52 5.77
CA ALA A 207 4.07 -11.44 6.86
C ALA A 207 3.14 -12.55 6.38
N LEU A 208 2.05 -12.19 5.70
CA LEU A 208 1.09 -13.14 5.13
C LEU A 208 1.77 -14.06 4.08
N SER A 209 2.61 -13.49 3.20
CA SER A 209 3.33 -14.28 2.19
C SER A 209 4.27 -15.30 2.82
N LEU A 210 5.04 -14.92 3.84
CA LEU A 210 5.95 -15.82 4.56
C LEU A 210 5.18 -16.91 5.31
N LEU A 211 4.07 -16.54 5.98
CA LEU A 211 3.24 -17.51 6.70
C LEU A 211 2.59 -18.52 5.75
N ILE A 212 2.12 -18.07 4.59
CA ILE A 212 1.57 -18.98 3.58
C ILE A 212 2.66 -19.93 3.08
N GLN A 213 3.85 -19.43 2.78
CA GLN A 213 4.97 -20.28 2.34
C GLN A 213 5.41 -21.30 3.40
N LEU A 214 5.31 -20.93 4.69
CA LEU A 214 5.70 -21.82 5.78
C LEU A 214 4.63 -22.86 6.12
N LEU A 215 3.35 -22.43 6.15
CA LEU A 215 2.25 -23.25 6.69
C LEU A 215 1.46 -23.99 5.61
N VAL A 216 1.56 -23.58 4.34
CA VAL A 216 0.68 -24.06 3.26
C VAL A 216 1.51 -24.69 2.15
N GLY A 217 1.43 -26.00 2.03
CA GLY A 217 1.93 -26.74 0.88
C GLY A 217 0.80 -27.09 -0.09
N ARG A 218 1.17 -27.70 -1.24
CA ARG A 218 0.23 -27.96 -2.35
C ARG A 218 -1.06 -28.70 -1.94
N ASN A 219 -0.97 -29.61 -0.98
CA ASN A 219 -2.10 -30.40 -0.51
C ASN A 219 -2.59 -30.00 0.90
N THR A 220 -2.19 -28.82 1.38
CA THR A 220 -2.62 -28.33 2.69
C THR A 220 -4.04 -27.78 2.59
N PRO A 221 -5.02 -28.34 3.34
CA PRO A 221 -6.37 -27.76 3.41
C PRO A 221 -6.31 -26.38 4.07
N ALA A 222 -6.41 -25.32 3.27
CA ALA A 222 -6.39 -23.95 3.76
C ALA A 222 -7.78 -23.31 3.66
N GLY A 223 -8.07 -22.38 4.57
CA GLY A 223 -9.30 -21.62 4.57
C GLY A 223 -9.05 -20.11 4.56
N VAL A 224 -9.88 -19.36 3.85
CA VAL A 224 -9.91 -17.90 3.87
C VAL A 224 -11.36 -17.42 3.89
N GLU A 225 -11.64 -16.35 4.62
CA GLU A 225 -12.97 -15.72 4.65
C GLU A 225 -13.49 -15.39 3.24
N ASP A 226 -14.79 -15.42 3.02
CA ASP A 226 -15.42 -14.92 1.78
C ASP A 226 -16.64 -14.04 2.12
N PRO A 227 -16.55 -12.73 1.82
CA PRO A 227 -15.43 -12.01 1.17
C PRO A 227 -14.19 -11.86 2.06
N CYS A 228 -13.02 -11.59 1.43
CA CYS A 228 -11.73 -11.44 2.12
C CYS A 228 -10.81 -10.43 1.43
N TYR A 229 -9.64 -10.22 2.02
CA TYR A 229 -8.55 -9.49 1.37
C TYR A 229 -8.06 -10.26 0.12
N PRO A 230 -8.18 -9.69 -1.09
CA PRO A 230 -7.91 -10.42 -2.33
C PRO A 230 -6.51 -10.99 -2.44
N ASP A 231 -5.49 -10.27 -1.93
CA ASP A 231 -4.11 -10.75 -2.04
C ASP A 231 -3.84 -11.96 -1.15
N THR A 232 -4.48 -12.08 0.01
CA THR A 232 -4.40 -13.31 0.82
C THR A 232 -4.99 -14.50 0.07
N ARG A 233 -6.18 -14.34 -0.53
CA ARG A 233 -6.79 -15.38 -1.39
C ARG A 233 -5.88 -15.71 -2.57
N ASN A 234 -5.33 -14.72 -3.25
CA ASN A 234 -4.45 -14.91 -4.39
C ASN A 234 -3.18 -15.69 -4.02
N MET A 235 -2.53 -15.34 -2.90
CA MET A 235 -1.36 -16.05 -2.41
C MET A 235 -1.69 -17.50 -2.06
N LEU A 236 -2.81 -17.75 -1.40
CA LEU A 236 -3.29 -19.10 -1.07
C LEU A 236 -3.61 -19.92 -2.33
N THR A 237 -4.27 -19.31 -3.32
CA THR A 237 -4.55 -19.97 -4.62
C THR A 237 -3.27 -20.40 -5.35
N LEU A 238 -2.17 -19.67 -5.15
CA LEU A 238 -0.88 -20.07 -5.73
C LEU A 238 -0.16 -21.15 -4.90
N ALA A 239 -0.49 -21.30 -3.63
CA ALA A 239 0.21 -22.19 -2.69
C ALA A 239 -0.45 -23.57 -2.57
N THR A 240 -1.78 -23.67 -2.63
CA THR A 240 -2.50 -24.93 -2.42
C THR A 240 -3.59 -25.17 -3.46
N ASP A 241 -3.81 -26.45 -3.77
CA ASP A 241 -4.92 -26.93 -4.59
C ASP A 241 -6.21 -27.18 -3.74
N ASP A 242 -6.11 -27.16 -2.38
CA ASP A 242 -7.23 -27.34 -1.44
C ASP A 242 -7.50 -26.06 -0.64
N LEU A 243 -7.96 -25.02 -1.34
CA LEU A 243 -8.40 -23.77 -0.75
C LEU A 243 -9.93 -23.75 -0.63
N ALA A 244 -10.46 -23.55 0.57
CA ALA A 244 -11.87 -23.35 0.79
C ALA A 244 -12.19 -21.91 1.23
N THR A 245 -13.34 -21.41 0.79
CA THR A 245 -13.95 -20.19 1.31
C THR A 245 -14.69 -20.48 2.62
N LEU A 246 -14.39 -19.69 3.64
CA LEU A 246 -15.04 -19.76 4.96
C LEU A 246 -16.20 -18.78 4.99
N ALA A 247 -17.38 -19.29 5.31
CA ALA A 247 -18.57 -18.45 5.40
C ALA A 247 -18.45 -17.45 6.55
N ILE A 248 -18.92 -16.22 6.30
CA ILE A 248 -19.01 -15.18 7.31
C ILE A 248 -20.47 -14.76 7.54
N ASP A 249 -20.76 -14.30 8.73
CA ASP A 249 -22.00 -13.63 9.09
C ASP A 249 -21.75 -12.20 9.63
N ARG A 250 -22.71 -11.62 10.31
CA ARG A 250 -22.54 -10.30 10.93
C ARG A 250 -21.49 -10.26 12.05
N GLN A 251 -21.03 -11.39 12.54
CA GLN A 251 -20.04 -11.53 13.61
C GLN A 251 -18.66 -12.00 13.08
N GLY A 252 -18.46 -12.08 11.77
CA GLY A 252 -17.24 -12.57 11.13
C GLY A 252 -17.32 -14.06 10.77
N VAL A 253 -16.18 -14.74 10.67
CA VAL A 253 -16.10 -16.12 10.24
C VAL A 253 -16.91 -17.07 11.15
N MET A 254 -17.60 -18.03 10.50
CA MET A 254 -18.36 -19.06 11.19
C MET A 254 -17.47 -20.30 11.40
N PRO A 255 -17.38 -20.82 12.64
CA PRO A 255 -16.67 -22.08 12.93
C PRO A 255 -17.54 -23.30 12.57
N ASP A 256 -17.88 -23.42 11.29
CA ASP A 256 -18.72 -24.48 10.72
C ASP A 256 -17.92 -25.72 10.29
N ALA A 257 -18.57 -26.67 9.60
CA ALA A 257 -17.93 -27.89 9.12
C ALA A 257 -16.82 -27.61 8.09
N THR A 258 -16.96 -26.55 7.27
CA THR A 258 -15.93 -26.14 6.31
C THR A 258 -14.69 -25.66 7.05
N PHE A 259 -14.85 -24.81 8.05
CA PHE A 259 -13.76 -24.38 8.92
C PHE A 259 -13.09 -25.59 9.61
N ALA A 260 -13.88 -26.48 10.18
CA ALA A 260 -13.41 -27.65 10.92
C ALA A 260 -12.56 -28.64 10.07
N SER A 261 -12.71 -28.58 8.76
CA SER A 261 -11.94 -29.44 7.82
C SER A 261 -10.63 -28.80 7.35
N ARG A 262 -10.27 -27.61 7.81
CA ARG A 262 -9.02 -26.92 7.41
C ARG A 262 -7.88 -27.22 8.37
N ARG A 263 -6.65 -27.16 7.88
CA ARG A 263 -5.44 -27.19 8.70
C ARG A 263 -4.99 -25.81 9.13
N VAL A 264 -5.26 -24.80 8.29
CA VAL A 264 -4.93 -23.40 8.56
C VAL A 264 -6.05 -22.51 8.03
N ALA A 265 -6.41 -21.49 8.79
CA ALA A 265 -7.42 -20.50 8.39
C ALA A 265 -6.88 -19.07 8.57
N PHE A 266 -7.05 -18.25 7.54
CA PHE A 266 -6.67 -16.82 7.54
C PHE A 266 -7.92 -15.99 7.81
N VAL A 267 -7.90 -15.20 8.89
CA VAL A 267 -9.07 -14.51 9.45
C VAL A 267 -8.74 -13.06 9.82
N THR A 268 -9.73 -12.18 9.71
CA THR A 268 -9.63 -10.75 10.02
C THR A 268 -10.62 -10.38 11.13
N VAL A 269 -10.36 -10.85 12.35
CA VAL A 269 -11.33 -10.79 13.46
C VAL A 269 -11.47 -9.41 14.10
N GLY A 270 -10.44 -8.56 13.98
CA GLY A 270 -10.47 -7.17 14.48
C GLY A 270 -11.45 -6.31 13.68
N HIS A 271 -11.31 -6.34 12.38
CA HIS A 271 -12.22 -5.77 11.38
C HIS A 271 -12.22 -6.68 10.16
N GLN A 272 -13.30 -7.41 9.95
CA GLN A 272 -13.41 -8.31 8.81
C GLN A 272 -13.27 -7.55 7.48
N CYS A 273 -12.38 -8.01 6.62
CA CYS A 273 -12.14 -7.39 5.33
C CYS A 273 -13.05 -8.00 4.24
N PRO A 274 -13.89 -7.21 3.58
CA PRO A 274 -14.06 -5.75 3.62
C PRO A 274 -15.26 -5.27 4.46
N THR A 275 -16.00 -6.18 5.12
CA THR A 275 -17.30 -5.87 5.73
C THR A 275 -17.23 -5.03 7.00
N THR A 276 -16.02 -4.84 7.54
CA THR A 276 -15.72 -4.13 8.79
C THR A 276 -16.27 -4.78 10.06
N ALA A 277 -16.82 -5.99 9.95
CA ALA A 277 -17.39 -6.70 11.10
C ALA A 277 -16.33 -6.92 12.19
N VAL A 278 -16.59 -6.45 13.39
CA VAL A 278 -15.80 -6.77 14.58
C VAL A 278 -16.35 -8.05 15.20
N MET A 279 -15.49 -9.06 15.35
CA MET A 279 -15.90 -10.33 15.95
C MET A 279 -16.07 -10.17 17.47
N PRO A 280 -17.27 -10.43 18.03
CA PRO A 280 -17.51 -10.34 19.47
C PRO A 280 -16.77 -11.42 20.26
N LEU A 281 -16.52 -11.17 21.54
CA LEU A 281 -15.72 -12.03 22.40
C LEU A 281 -16.21 -13.49 22.43
N GLU A 282 -17.52 -13.69 22.46
CA GLU A 282 -18.12 -15.03 22.46
C GLU A 282 -17.79 -15.81 21.17
N ARG A 283 -17.88 -15.15 20.02
CA ARG A 283 -17.51 -15.78 18.74
C ARG A 283 -16.00 -16.07 18.67
N ARG A 284 -15.13 -15.21 19.23
CA ARG A 284 -13.69 -15.47 19.33
C ARG A 284 -13.41 -16.73 20.16
N ARG A 285 -14.07 -16.88 21.29
CA ARG A 285 -13.96 -18.08 22.12
C ARG A 285 -14.46 -19.33 21.40
N ALA A 286 -15.60 -19.23 20.70
CA ALA A 286 -16.14 -20.35 19.93
C ALA A 286 -15.20 -20.74 18.77
N LEU A 287 -14.59 -19.76 18.11
CA LEU A 287 -13.62 -20.00 17.02
C LEU A 287 -12.35 -20.71 17.55
N LEU A 288 -11.81 -20.25 18.69
CA LEU A 288 -10.65 -20.88 19.34
C LEU A 288 -10.96 -22.31 19.78
N GLU A 289 -12.13 -22.54 20.38
CA GLU A 289 -12.55 -23.89 20.78
C GLU A 289 -12.73 -24.82 19.58
N ALA A 290 -13.30 -24.34 18.48
CA ALA A 290 -13.38 -25.11 17.23
C ALA A 290 -11.98 -25.39 16.65
N ALA A 291 -11.10 -24.38 16.66
CA ALA A 291 -9.73 -24.54 16.20
C ALA A 291 -8.96 -25.57 17.04
N ARG A 292 -9.13 -25.55 18.36
CA ARG A 292 -8.55 -26.55 19.26
C ARG A 292 -9.07 -27.96 18.98
N ARG A 293 -10.41 -28.10 18.84
CA ARG A 293 -11.07 -29.39 18.62
C ARG A 293 -10.68 -30.04 17.30
N HIS A 294 -10.49 -29.26 16.25
CA HIS A 294 -10.25 -29.72 14.89
C HIS A 294 -8.81 -29.53 14.42
N ASP A 295 -7.91 -29.14 15.32
CA ASP A 295 -6.47 -28.92 15.07
C ASP A 295 -6.21 -27.91 13.94
N VAL A 296 -6.93 -26.78 13.95
CA VAL A 296 -6.77 -25.70 12.98
C VAL A 296 -5.78 -24.66 13.53
N VAL A 297 -4.81 -24.25 12.73
CA VAL A 297 -3.97 -23.08 12.99
C VAL A 297 -4.69 -21.84 12.47
N LEU A 298 -4.68 -20.75 13.24
CA LEU A 298 -5.30 -19.48 12.87
C LEU A 298 -4.24 -18.43 12.58
N VAL A 299 -4.35 -17.75 11.44
CA VAL A 299 -3.57 -16.56 11.12
C VAL A 299 -4.51 -15.36 11.23
N GLU A 300 -4.32 -14.55 12.28
CA GLU A 300 -5.07 -13.33 12.54
C GLU A 300 -4.38 -12.15 11.87
N ASP A 301 -4.98 -11.61 10.80
CA ASP A 301 -4.51 -10.37 10.14
C ASP A 301 -5.25 -9.17 10.75
N ASP A 302 -4.57 -8.43 11.63
CA ASP A 302 -5.14 -7.33 12.42
C ASP A 302 -4.63 -5.98 11.88
N TYR A 303 -5.05 -5.64 10.69
CA TYR A 303 -4.54 -4.53 9.89
C TYR A 303 -5.03 -3.12 10.31
N GLU A 304 -6.10 -3.01 11.11
CA GLU A 304 -6.69 -1.74 11.59
C GLU A 304 -6.73 -1.61 13.11
N ALA A 305 -6.18 -2.55 13.84
CA ALA A 305 -6.30 -2.68 15.29
C ALA A 305 -6.02 -1.40 16.08
N ASP A 306 -5.00 -0.67 15.69
CA ASP A 306 -4.53 0.49 16.45
C ASP A 306 -5.39 1.74 16.31
N LEU A 307 -6.32 1.77 15.33
CA LEU A 307 -7.20 2.91 15.05
C LEU A 307 -8.53 2.85 15.86
N ALA A 308 -8.81 1.75 16.53
CA ALA A 308 -9.94 1.66 17.46
C ALA A 308 -9.67 2.52 18.70
N LEU A 309 -10.60 3.42 19.05
CA LEU A 309 -10.51 4.26 20.25
C LEU A 309 -10.77 3.48 21.54
N SER A 310 -11.39 2.32 21.46
CA SER A 310 -11.70 1.45 22.59
C SER A 310 -10.85 0.19 22.58
N ASP A 311 -10.18 -0.09 23.68
CA ASP A 311 -9.44 -1.35 23.91
C ASP A 311 -10.39 -2.50 24.37
N GLU A 312 -11.70 -2.40 24.08
CA GLU A 312 -12.71 -3.25 24.65
C GLU A 312 -12.66 -4.71 24.19
N ILE A 313 -12.14 -4.97 22.98
CA ILE A 313 -12.06 -6.33 22.46
C ILE A 313 -10.59 -6.68 22.17
N PRO A 314 -10.00 -7.55 23.01
CA PRO A 314 -8.61 -7.98 22.85
C PRO A 314 -8.42 -8.81 21.57
N ALA A 315 -7.21 -8.88 21.02
CA ALA A 315 -6.89 -9.71 19.87
C ALA A 315 -7.26 -11.18 20.11
N LEU A 316 -7.53 -11.94 19.05
CA LEU A 316 -7.75 -13.38 19.14
C LEU A 316 -6.52 -14.08 19.74
N LYS A 317 -5.32 -13.64 19.33
CA LYS A 317 -4.03 -14.10 19.86
C LYS A 317 -3.95 -13.98 21.38
N SER A 318 -4.50 -12.94 21.98
CA SER A 318 -4.43 -12.73 23.44
C SER A 318 -5.30 -13.73 24.24
N LEU A 319 -6.25 -14.37 23.58
CA LEU A 319 -7.14 -15.39 24.16
C LEU A 319 -6.64 -16.82 23.90
N ASP A 320 -5.58 -16.97 23.11
CA ASP A 320 -5.01 -18.24 22.68
C ASP A 320 -4.12 -18.84 23.77
N ALA A 321 -4.64 -19.84 24.47
CA ALA A 321 -3.88 -20.58 25.49
C ALA A 321 -3.02 -21.72 24.92
N ASP A 322 -3.29 -22.15 23.68
CA ASP A 322 -2.68 -23.35 23.08
C ASP A 322 -1.55 -23.02 22.09
N GLY A 323 -1.29 -21.74 21.83
CA GLY A 323 -0.23 -21.31 20.89
C GLY A 323 -0.58 -21.56 19.40
N ARG A 324 -1.86 -21.69 19.06
CA ARG A 324 -2.32 -21.96 17.67
C ARG A 324 -2.69 -20.73 16.86
N VAL A 325 -2.66 -19.53 17.45
CA VAL A 325 -2.88 -18.27 16.72
C VAL A 325 -1.56 -17.61 16.41
N VAL A 326 -1.35 -17.32 15.13
CA VAL A 326 -0.28 -16.46 14.63
C VAL A 326 -0.88 -15.09 14.35
N TYR A 327 -0.33 -14.06 14.97
CA TYR A 327 -0.81 -12.68 14.84
C TYR A 327 0.04 -11.88 13.85
N VAL A 328 -0.60 -11.12 12.98
CA VAL A 328 0.01 -10.22 12.01
C VAL A 328 -0.46 -8.80 12.29
N GLY A 329 0.48 -7.90 12.57
CA GLY A 329 0.23 -6.48 12.78
C GLY A 329 0.97 -5.57 11.79
N SER A 330 0.56 -4.31 11.67
CA SER A 330 1.14 -3.38 10.71
C SER A 330 1.02 -1.91 11.14
N PHE A 331 2.09 -1.13 10.92
CA PHE A 331 2.06 0.34 11.06
C PHE A 331 1.53 1.06 9.81
N SER A 332 1.31 0.34 8.71
CA SER A 332 0.99 0.95 7.41
C SER A 332 -0.31 1.74 7.39
N LYS A 333 -1.32 1.34 8.19
CA LYS A 333 -2.61 2.02 8.25
C LYS A 333 -2.62 3.19 9.25
N VAL A 334 -1.72 3.13 10.21
CA VAL A 334 -1.60 4.13 11.28
C VAL A 334 -0.74 5.30 10.85
N LEU A 335 0.45 5.03 10.28
CA LEU A 335 1.42 6.07 9.90
C LEU A 335 1.32 6.39 8.41
N ALA A 336 1.84 5.52 7.58
CA ALA A 336 1.78 5.66 6.13
C ALA A 336 2.03 4.31 5.44
N PRO A 337 1.31 3.99 4.36
CA PRO A 337 1.52 2.75 3.61
C PRO A 337 2.95 2.58 3.09
N GLY A 338 3.63 3.70 2.78
CA GLY A 338 4.99 3.71 2.26
C GLY A 338 6.08 3.35 3.27
N LEU A 339 5.81 3.38 4.57
CA LEU A 339 6.79 3.00 5.61
C LEU A 339 7.14 1.52 5.56
N ARG A 340 6.19 0.67 5.17
CA ARG A 340 6.41 -0.76 5.01
C ARG A 340 6.99 -1.44 6.26
N VAL A 341 6.44 -1.16 7.44
CA VAL A 341 6.76 -1.81 8.70
C VAL A 341 5.56 -2.59 9.19
N GLY A 342 5.75 -3.89 9.39
CA GLY A 342 4.79 -4.82 9.97
C GLY A 342 5.51 -5.79 10.90
N TYR A 343 4.78 -6.69 11.51
CA TYR A 343 5.36 -7.69 12.42
C TYR A 343 4.47 -8.91 12.54
N VAL A 344 5.09 -10.03 12.94
CA VAL A 344 4.43 -11.29 13.26
C VAL A 344 4.70 -11.59 14.74
N VAL A 345 3.66 -12.08 15.43
CA VAL A 345 3.78 -12.66 16.77
C VAL A 345 3.32 -14.11 16.71
N ALA A 346 4.23 -15.03 17.01
CA ALA A 346 3.99 -16.47 16.90
C ALA A 346 4.86 -17.24 17.92
N PRO A 347 4.59 -18.53 18.16
CA PRO A 347 5.48 -19.37 18.96
C PRO A 347 6.91 -19.32 18.42
N ARG A 348 7.89 -19.39 19.34
CA ARG A 348 9.34 -19.30 19.03
C ARG A 348 9.77 -20.21 17.87
N ALA A 349 9.25 -21.44 17.81
CA ALA A 349 9.58 -22.39 16.74
C ALA A 349 9.13 -21.87 15.36
N VAL A 350 7.97 -21.21 15.27
CA VAL A 350 7.45 -20.63 14.04
C VAL A 350 8.29 -19.40 13.64
N ILE A 351 8.63 -18.54 14.60
CA ILE A 351 9.46 -17.35 14.34
C ILE A 351 10.86 -17.76 13.85
N ALA A 352 11.45 -18.81 14.41
CA ALA A 352 12.76 -19.30 13.96
C ALA A 352 12.74 -19.68 12.47
N GLU A 353 11.75 -20.44 12.02
CA GLU A 353 11.60 -20.83 10.61
C GLU A 353 11.28 -19.63 9.71
N LEU A 354 10.42 -18.71 10.17
CA LEU A 354 10.10 -17.48 9.44
C LEU A 354 11.34 -16.60 9.24
N ARG A 355 12.23 -16.49 10.23
CA ARG A 355 13.49 -15.73 10.13
C ARG A 355 14.38 -16.30 9.02
N VAL A 356 14.54 -17.61 8.97
CA VAL A 356 15.32 -18.28 7.93
C VAL A 356 14.67 -18.05 6.56
N LEU A 357 13.36 -18.23 6.44
CA LEU A 357 12.64 -18.01 5.18
C LEU A 357 12.74 -16.53 4.71
N ARG A 358 12.58 -15.55 5.62
CA ARG A 358 12.79 -14.14 5.33
C ARG A 358 14.22 -13.84 4.90
N ARG A 359 15.21 -14.44 5.57
CA ARG A 359 16.63 -14.31 5.22
C ARG A 359 16.92 -14.73 3.77
N LEU A 360 16.31 -15.82 3.31
CA LEU A 360 16.46 -16.29 1.92
C LEU A 360 15.87 -15.31 0.89
N MET A 361 14.92 -14.47 1.29
CA MET A 361 14.27 -13.49 0.41
C MET A 361 14.98 -12.12 0.40
N LEU A 362 15.35 -11.60 1.57
CA LEU A 362 15.85 -10.22 1.70
C LEU A 362 16.78 -9.98 2.90
N ARG A 363 17.18 -11.04 3.61
CA ARG A 363 17.92 -11.00 4.88
C ARG A 363 17.05 -10.41 6.00
N HIS A 364 17.02 -9.09 6.16
CA HIS A 364 16.20 -8.38 7.13
C HIS A 364 15.55 -7.13 6.49
N PRO A 365 14.43 -6.61 7.04
CA PRO A 365 13.89 -5.32 6.61
C PRO A 365 14.88 -4.20 6.84
N PRO A 366 14.79 -3.06 6.09
CA PRO A 366 15.71 -1.93 6.26
C PRO A 366 15.82 -1.46 7.72
N SER A 367 17.00 -1.61 8.30
CA SER A 367 17.24 -1.36 9.75
C SER A 367 17.12 0.11 10.13
N ASN A 368 17.49 1.04 9.24
CA ASN A 368 17.28 2.47 9.48
C ASN A 368 15.79 2.83 9.62
N ASN A 369 14.90 2.16 8.85
CA ASN A 369 13.46 2.37 8.95
C ASN A 369 12.88 1.75 10.22
N GLN A 370 13.40 0.59 10.62
CA GLN A 370 13.07 -0.02 11.90
C GLN A 370 13.46 0.90 13.06
N ARG A 371 14.69 1.43 13.07
CA ARG A 371 15.21 2.35 14.10
C ARG A 371 14.38 3.64 14.16
N ALA A 372 14.07 4.27 13.03
CA ALA A 372 13.24 5.47 12.99
C ALA A 372 11.82 5.20 13.57
N THR A 373 11.26 4.02 13.28
CA THR A 373 9.96 3.61 13.84
C THR A 373 10.06 3.35 15.35
N ALA A 374 11.14 2.73 15.83
CA ALA A 374 11.40 2.54 17.24
C ALA A 374 11.45 3.88 17.98
N MET A 375 12.20 4.86 17.46
CA MET A 375 12.27 6.20 18.02
C MET A 375 10.91 6.90 18.02
N PHE A 376 10.10 6.74 16.97
CA PHE A 376 8.76 7.32 16.93
C PHE A 376 7.86 6.79 18.04
N VAL A 377 7.97 5.52 18.37
CA VAL A 377 7.23 4.90 19.49
C VAL A 377 7.81 5.34 20.83
N ALA A 378 9.15 5.26 20.99
CA ALA A 378 9.87 5.56 22.25
C ALA A 378 9.68 7.02 22.71
N LEU A 379 9.67 7.98 21.76
CA LEU A 379 9.44 9.40 22.04
C LEU A 379 7.95 9.72 22.35
N GLY A 380 7.06 8.74 22.32
CA GLY A 380 5.62 8.91 22.63
C GLY A 380 4.78 9.47 21.49
N HIS A 381 5.37 9.71 20.32
CA HIS A 381 4.70 10.26 19.15
C HIS A 381 3.62 9.32 18.62
N TYR A 382 3.85 8.01 18.69
CA TYR A 382 2.91 6.98 18.25
C TYR A 382 1.55 7.11 18.94
N ARG A 383 1.52 7.17 20.28
CA ARG A 383 0.26 7.28 21.05
C ARG A 383 -0.48 8.59 20.78
N THR A 384 0.26 9.67 20.64
CA THR A 384 -0.30 11.00 20.34
C THR A 384 -0.92 11.02 18.96
N HIS A 385 -0.21 10.46 17.97
CA HIS A 385 -0.68 10.34 16.60
C HIS A 385 -1.93 9.46 16.50
N LEU A 386 -1.96 8.31 17.17
CA LEU A 386 -3.13 7.42 17.20
C LEU A 386 -4.39 8.15 17.66
N ARG A 387 -4.33 8.81 18.82
CA ARG A 387 -5.48 9.54 19.38
C ARG A 387 -5.98 10.64 18.44
N ARG A 388 -5.05 11.42 17.86
CA ARG A 388 -5.39 12.49 16.91
C ARG A 388 -6.05 11.92 15.65
N THR A 389 -5.45 10.90 15.05
CA THR A 389 -5.95 10.27 13.84
C THR A 389 -7.31 9.61 14.07
N ALA A 390 -7.48 8.86 15.14
CA ALA A 390 -8.73 8.21 15.49
C ALA A 390 -9.87 9.22 15.69
N SER A 391 -9.61 10.37 16.34
CA SER A 391 -10.60 11.45 16.50
C SER A 391 -11.05 12.03 15.16
N VAL A 392 -10.12 12.32 14.25
CA VAL A 392 -10.44 12.84 12.91
C VAL A 392 -11.20 11.81 12.08
N LEU A 393 -10.81 10.54 12.14
CA LEU A 393 -11.50 9.47 11.42
C LEU A 393 -12.91 9.24 11.95
N GLU A 394 -13.15 9.35 13.25
CA GLU A 394 -14.48 9.23 13.83
C GLU A 394 -15.38 10.41 13.44
N GLU A 395 -14.84 11.64 13.37
CA GLU A 395 -15.55 12.80 12.83
C GLU A 395 -15.99 12.55 11.39
N ARG A 396 -15.07 12.07 10.52
CA ARG A 396 -15.37 11.74 9.12
C ARG A 396 -16.43 10.65 9.02
N ALA A 397 -16.32 9.61 9.80
CA ALA A 397 -17.27 8.52 9.83
C ALA A 397 -18.67 8.99 10.25
N SER A 398 -18.76 9.78 11.31
CA SER A 398 -20.03 10.36 11.79
C SER A 398 -20.67 11.25 10.73
N ARG A 399 -19.87 12.06 10.03
CA ARG A 399 -20.35 12.90 8.91
C ARG A 399 -20.89 12.07 7.76
N ILE A 400 -20.18 11.01 7.34
CA ILE A 400 -20.65 10.10 6.30
C ILE A 400 -21.95 9.41 6.74
N ALA A 401 -21.99 8.83 7.95
CA ALA A 401 -23.15 8.13 8.47
C ALA A 401 -24.40 9.03 8.51
N GLY A 402 -24.23 10.32 8.86
CA GLY A 402 -25.33 11.30 8.85
C GLY A 402 -25.84 11.67 7.46
N LEU A 403 -24.98 11.58 6.43
CA LEU A 403 -25.33 11.92 5.05
C LEU A 403 -25.96 10.75 4.28
N LEU A 404 -25.53 9.52 4.54
CA LEU A 404 -25.94 8.32 3.80
C LEU A 404 -27.46 8.11 3.75
N PRO A 405 -28.26 8.27 4.83
CA PRO A 405 -29.71 8.08 4.76
C PRO A 405 -30.38 9.05 3.78
N ARG A 406 -29.88 10.25 3.66
CA ARG A 406 -30.40 11.30 2.76
C ARG A 406 -29.94 11.10 1.32
N LEU A 407 -28.66 10.82 1.12
CA LEU A 407 -28.04 10.80 -0.21
C LEU A 407 -28.16 9.42 -0.89
N MET A 408 -28.20 8.35 -0.11
CA MET A 408 -28.25 6.97 -0.60
C MET A 408 -29.29 6.10 0.12
N PRO A 409 -30.59 6.50 0.15
CA PRO A 409 -31.62 5.85 0.99
C PRO A 409 -31.91 4.40 0.57
N ARG A 410 -31.49 3.98 -0.62
CA ARG A 410 -31.68 2.59 -1.12
C ARG A 410 -30.49 1.67 -0.81
N PHE A 411 -29.46 2.17 -0.13
CA PHE A 411 -28.28 1.41 0.24
C PHE A 411 -28.39 0.94 1.68
N SER A 412 -27.94 -0.28 1.92
CA SER A 412 -27.55 -0.70 3.25
C SER A 412 -26.05 -0.57 3.40
N TRP A 413 -25.61 -0.26 4.60
CA TRP A 413 -24.18 -0.09 4.87
C TRP A 413 -23.82 -0.61 6.25
N ARG A 414 -22.56 -0.95 6.41
CA ARG A 414 -21.96 -1.33 7.69
C ARG A 414 -20.64 -0.61 7.90
N ARG A 415 -20.44 -0.13 9.09
CA ARG A 415 -19.16 0.30 9.65
C ARG A 415 -19.18 0.01 11.14
N ASP A 416 -18.30 -0.86 11.60
CA ASP A 416 -18.11 -1.10 13.03
C ASP A 416 -17.11 -0.08 13.62
N PRO A 417 -17.11 0.21 14.92
CA PRO A 417 -16.23 1.19 15.56
C PRO A 417 -14.75 0.91 15.25
N GLY A 418 -13.96 1.95 14.95
CA GLY A 418 -12.55 1.84 14.58
C GLY A 418 -12.27 1.53 13.12
N ALA A 419 -13.25 1.05 12.35
CA ALA A 419 -13.07 0.83 10.91
C ALA A 419 -12.91 2.17 10.15
N THR A 420 -12.04 2.17 9.13
CA THR A 420 -11.74 3.33 8.29
C THR A 420 -12.46 3.31 6.94
N SER A 421 -13.47 2.45 6.80
CA SER A 421 -14.33 2.37 5.62
C SER A 421 -15.75 1.97 5.98
N PHE A 422 -16.68 2.29 5.07
CA PHE A 422 -18.03 1.75 5.04
C PHE A 422 -18.09 0.63 4.00
N TRP A 423 -18.70 -0.50 4.36
CA TRP A 423 -19.08 -1.51 3.40
C TRP A 423 -20.50 -1.21 2.91
N MET A 424 -20.61 -0.84 1.63
CA MET A 424 -21.85 -0.42 1.01
C MET A 424 -22.44 -1.56 0.19
N LYS A 425 -23.75 -1.79 0.32
CA LYS A 425 -24.52 -2.70 -0.54
C LYS A 425 -25.66 -1.94 -1.18
N GLY A 426 -25.61 -1.85 -2.48
CA GLY A 426 -26.62 -1.16 -3.31
C GLY A 426 -27.84 -2.00 -3.61
N PRO A 427 -28.87 -1.39 -4.27
CA PRO A 427 -30.05 -2.08 -4.71
C PRO A 427 -29.75 -3.17 -5.76
N ALA A 428 -30.70 -4.09 -5.92
CA ALA A 428 -30.61 -5.08 -7.00
C ALA A 428 -30.42 -4.41 -8.36
N GLY A 429 -29.54 -4.97 -9.20
CA GLY A 429 -29.19 -4.43 -10.51
C GLY A 429 -28.09 -3.35 -10.52
N LEU A 430 -27.58 -2.92 -9.36
CA LEU A 430 -26.40 -2.07 -9.31
C LEU A 430 -25.17 -2.87 -9.77
N ASP A 431 -24.37 -2.28 -10.65
CA ASP A 431 -23.02 -2.72 -10.96
C ASP A 431 -22.03 -1.69 -10.38
N ALA A 432 -21.36 -2.08 -9.28
CA ALA A 432 -20.44 -1.19 -8.57
C ALA A 432 -19.16 -0.91 -9.38
N ARG A 433 -18.80 -1.78 -10.31
CA ARG A 433 -17.65 -1.57 -11.20
C ARG A 433 -17.96 -0.47 -12.22
N ASP A 434 -19.15 -0.53 -12.86
CA ASP A 434 -19.62 0.54 -13.74
C ASP A 434 -19.79 1.87 -12.98
N LEU A 435 -20.40 1.81 -11.78
CA LEU A 435 -20.50 2.98 -10.92
C LEU A 435 -19.12 3.61 -10.61
N SER A 436 -18.11 2.79 -10.30
CA SER A 436 -16.75 3.24 -10.04
C SER A 436 -16.11 3.96 -11.23
N LEU A 437 -16.32 3.46 -12.44
CA LEU A 437 -15.83 4.10 -13.68
C LEU A 437 -16.48 5.46 -13.92
N ARG A 438 -17.81 5.54 -13.78
CA ARG A 438 -18.57 6.80 -13.93
C ARG A 438 -18.23 7.80 -12.81
N ALA A 439 -18.05 7.33 -11.59
CA ALA A 439 -17.65 8.14 -10.45
C ALA A 439 -16.26 8.76 -10.65
N ARG A 440 -15.33 7.95 -11.18
CA ARG A 440 -13.97 8.42 -11.50
C ARG A 440 -13.97 9.59 -12.50
N ALA A 441 -14.82 9.56 -13.49
CA ALA A 441 -14.97 10.65 -14.46
C ALA A 441 -15.46 11.96 -13.81
N ARG A 442 -16.07 11.89 -12.61
CA ARG A 442 -16.48 13.05 -11.79
C ARG A 442 -15.55 13.33 -10.62
N GLY A 443 -14.36 12.74 -10.61
CA GLY A 443 -13.37 12.96 -9.57
C GLY A 443 -13.61 12.19 -8.28
N VAL A 444 -14.54 11.21 -8.26
CA VAL A 444 -14.84 10.37 -7.10
C VAL A 444 -14.21 9.00 -7.28
N LEU A 445 -13.40 8.57 -6.33
CA LEU A 445 -12.82 7.23 -6.31
C LEU A 445 -13.50 6.36 -5.26
N ILE A 446 -13.97 5.18 -5.65
CA ILE A 446 -14.50 4.12 -4.77
C ILE A 446 -13.89 2.77 -5.16
N GLU A 447 -13.94 1.78 -4.28
CA GLU A 447 -13.42 0.44 -4.55
C GLU A 447 -14.58 -0.55 -4.77
N PRO A 448 -14.78 -1.07 -6.01
CA PRO A 448 -15.82 -2.07 -6.30
C PRO A 448 -15.69 -3.31 -5.44
N GLY A 449 -16.82 -3.90 -5.06
CA GLY A 449 -16.89 -4.99 -4.09
C GLY A 449 -16.65 -6.38 -4.66
N ASP A 450 -16.83 -6.57 -5.95
CA ASP A 450 -16.67 -7.85 -6.64
C ASP A 450 -15.28 -8.49 -6.46
N ILE A 451 -14.25 -7.65 -6.27
CA ILE A 451 -12.87 -8.11 -6.08
C ILE A 451 -12.68 -8.91 -4.78
N PHE A 452 -13.46 -8.62 -3.74
CA PHE A 452 -13.32 -9.25 -2.44
C PHE A 452 -13.92 -10.65 -2.36
N PHE A 453 -14.84 -10.99 -3.25
CA PHE A 453 -15.51 -12.28 -3.28
C PHE A 453 -14.79 -13.30 -4.16
N ALA A 454 -14.88 -14.56 -3.80
CA ALA A 454 -14.45 -15.66 -4.65
C ALA A 454 -15.27 -15.68 -5.94
N ASP A 455 -16.60 -15.61 -5.81
CA ASP A 455 -17.53 -15.35 -6.91
C ASP A 455 -17.77 -13.83 -7.06
N PRO A 456 -17.31 -13.20 -8.17
CA PRO A 456 -17.49 -11.77 -8.38
C PRO A 456 -18.94 -11.30 -8.36
N ASP A 457 -19.88 -12.14 -8.80
CA ASP A 457 -21.29 -11.76 -8.90
C ASP A 457 -21.91 -11.55 -7.50
N ALA A 458 -21.41 -12.25 -6.48
CA ALA A 458 -21.82 -12.04 -5.09
C ALA A 458 -21.52 -10.63 -4.58
N GLY A 459 -20.44 -10.02 -5.08
CA GLY A 459 -20.01 -8.66 -4.71
C GLY A 459 -20.43 -7.55 -5.68
N ARG A 460 -21.14 -7.88 -6.77
CA ARG A 460 -21.42 -6.97 -7.89
C ARG A 460 -22.10 -5.66 -7.47
N ALA A 461 -23.05 -5.73 -6.53
CA ALA A 461 -23.77 -4.57 -6.02
C ALA A 461 -23.09 -3.92 -4.80
N CYS A 462 -21.93 -4.39 -4.40
CA CYS A 462 -21.21 -3.89 -3.23
C CYS A 462 -20.02 -3.01 -3.63
N PHE A 463 -19.66 -2.08 -2.74
CA PHE A 463 -18.40 -1.33 -2.84
C PHE A 463 -17.90 -0.90 -1.46
N ARG A 464 -16.61 -0.69 -1.34
CA ARG A 464 -16.00 -0.13 -0.15
C ARG A 464 -15.80 1.37 -0.32
N LEU A 465 -16.25 2.13 0.67
CA LEU A 465 -16.12 3.58 0.77
C LEU A 465 -15.12 3.91 1.89
N GLY A 466 -13.84 3.99 1.55
CA GLY A 466 -12.78 4.36 2.48
C GLY A 466 -12.78 5.87 2.75
N PHE A 467 -12.47 6.28 3.99
CA PHE A 467 -12.50 7.71 4.35
C PHE A 467 -11.21 8.20 5.02
N ALA A 468 -10.18 7.35 5.11
CA ALA A 468 -8.88 7.78 5.63
C ALA A 468 -8.15 8.74 4.68
N SER A 469 -8.40 8.64 3.37
CA SER A 469 -7.74 9.42 2.31
C SER A 469 -8.42 10.72 1.92
N ILE A 470 -9.69 10.91 2.29
CA ILE A 470 -10.47 12.11 1.91
C ILE A 470 -10.49 13.12 3.05
N ARG A 471 -10.34 14.40 2.73
CA ARG A 471 -10.47 15.51 3.69
C ARG A 471 -11.92 15.66 4.16
N THR A 472 -12.12 16.00 5.43
CA THR A 472 -13.45 16.14 6.06
C THR A 472 -14.34 17.12 5.31
N ASP A 473 -13.80 18.25 4.84
CA ASP A 473 -14.51 19.29 4.11
C ASP A 473 -15.02 18.86 2.72
N ARG A 474 -14.45 17.79 2.14
CA ARG A 474 -14.81 17.29 0.80
C ARG A 474 -15.80 16.13 0.81
N ILE A 475 -16.12 15.57 1.97
CA ILE A 475 -16.97 14.37 2.10
C ILE A 475 -18.36 14.59 1.50
N GLU A 476 -19.04 15.67 1.89
CA GLU A 476 -20.42 15.91 1.45
C GLU A 476 -20.51 16.11 -0.06
N ALA A 477 -19.62 16.91 -0.64
CA ALA A 477 -19.58 17.11 -2.08
C ALA A 477 -19.31 15.80 -2.84
N GLY A 478 -18.34 14.99 -2.38
CA GLY A 478 -18.02 13.71 -3.00
C GLY A 478 -19.18 12.72 -2.93
N LEU A 479 -19.88 12.62 -1.79
CA LEU A 479 -21.07 11.77 -1.66
C LEU A 479 -22.23 12.28 -2.50
N THR A 480 -22.41 13.59 -2.66
CA THR A 480 -23.42 14.18 -3.53
C THR A 480 -23.18 13.81 -4.98
N HIS A 481 -21.95 13.96 -5.49
CA HIS A 481 -21.60 13.53 -6.85
C HIS A 481 -21.84 12.03 -7.06
N LEU A 482 -21.54 11.21 -6.06
CA LEU A 482 -21.78 9.77 -6.14
C LEU A 482 -23.28 9.46 -6.18
N SER A 483 -24.10 10.15 -5.36
CA SER A 483 -25.55 9.96 -5.32
C SER A 483 -26.25 10.35 -6.62
N GLU A 484 -25.80 11.41 -7.29
CA GLU A 484 -26.32 11.84 -8.59
C GLU A 484 -26.15 10.77 -9.68
N LEU A 485 -25.03 10.02 -9.64
CA LEU A 485 -24.77 8.94 -10.58
C LEU A 485 -25.68 7.71 -10.36
N ILE A 486 -26.14 7.53 -9.14
CA ILE A 486 -27.05 6.44 -8.76
C ILE A 486 -28.51 6.78 -9.14
N GLY A 487 -28.84 8.08 -9.19
CA GLY A 487 -30.15 8.61 -9.55
C GLY A 487 -31.19 8.60 -8.43
N PRO A 488 -32.31 9.30 -8.60
CA PRO A 488 -33.34 9.46 -7.59
C PRO A 488 -33.99 8.12 -7.19
N ALA A 489 -34.47 8.06 -5.95
CA ALA A 489 -35.20 6.92 -5.42
C ALA A 489 -36.45 6.67 -6.26
N GLY A 490 -36.46 5.63 -7.11
CA GLY A 490 -37.64 5.24 -7.90
C GLY A 490 -37.41 5.01 -9.41
N ALA A 491 -36.34 5.46 -10.00
CA ALA A 491 -36.05 5.17 -11.41
C ALA A 491 -35.34 3.81 -11.57
N PRO A 492 -35.85 2.87 -12.38
CA PRO A 492 -35.11 1.63 -12.69
C PRO A 492 -33.82 1.97 -13.44
N LEU A 493 -32.70 1.35 -13.02
CA LEU A 493 -31.37 1.56 -13.59
C LEU A 493 -31.31 1.24 -15.12
N SER A 494 -32.24 0.44 -15.63
CA SER A 494 -32.33 0.04 -17.05
C SER A 494 -32.86 1.11 -18.01
N GLN A 495 -33.54 2.16 -17.53
CA GLN A 495 -34.11 3.18 -18.44
C GLN A 495 -33.13 4.31 -18.81
N ARG A 496 -32.00 4.45 -18.16
CA ARG A 496 -31.05 5.56 -18.40
C ARG A 496 -29.95 5.25 -19.44
N MET A 497 -29.76 4.00 -19.84
CA MET A 497 -28.84 3.67 -20.94
C MET A 497 -29.41 4.07 -22.32
N ALA A 498 -30.72 4.35 -22.43
CA ALA A 498 -31.37 4.74 -23.67
C ALA A 498 -31.40 6.25 -23.95
N GLU A 499 -31.11 7.10 -22.94
CA GLU A 499 -31.18 8.58 -23.09
C GLU A 499 -29.79 9.25 -23.24
N GLN A 500 -28.70 8.49 -23.28
CA GLN A 500 -27.33 9.02 -23.42
C GLN A 500 -26.58 8.43 -24.64
N VAL A 501 -27.27 7.92 -25.65
CA VAL A 501 -26.70 7.58 -26.96
C VAL A 501 -27.09 8.64 -27.98
#